data_2a02fa1ea253c99d5049e127abec2d2d
#
_entry.id   2a02fa1ea253c99d5049e127abec2d2d
#
_cell.length_a   1.000
_cell.length_b   1.000
_cell.length_c   1.000
_cell.angle_alpha   90.00
_cell.angle_beta   90.00
_cell.angle_gamma   90.00
#
_symmetry.space_group_name_H-M   'P 1'
#
loop_
_entity.id
_entity.type
_entity.pdbx_description
1 polymer ?
#
loop_
_entity_poly.entity_id
_entity_poly.type
_entity_poly.pdbx_seq_one_letter_code
_entity_poly.pdbx_strand_id
1 'polypeptide(L)'
;MTRAEKVRDVLSAFSSKVLPEDFRRDLVETTAQTRTPEQCVVQGDFEATIFRLAVHDDSVFTSMCKAMPSGACAAIYFDKVQEQLRRLLADFDRYCATGERPADSSSPGRGRLEVDEVVQQLRYSVSRIHANIALRAPYGSEGAAKALVSILEAIAARNKDALEGNAWGRASFHGEDEDQRNLYHLLIGSDDMDLDPEAELFVIDALYALPLSDLAQYIPKLLEIRSKIEVNRAPKQFLIRLGALIRQAESAAAASASGQMGSGQKRPAAGNSGGYPKRSR
;
A
#
# COMPACT_ATOMS: atom_id res chain seq x y z
N MET A 1 13.21 -2.08 11.47
CA MET A 1 13.23 -3.55 11.21
C MET A 1 14.44 -4.16 11.87
N THR A 2 14.24 -5.24 12.64
CA THR A 2 15.32 -6.12 13.15
C THR A 2 15.96 -6.90 12.00
N ARG A 3 17.09 -7.58 12.27
CA ARG A 3 17.73 -8.45 11.27
C ARG A 3 16.81 -9.61 10.86
N ALA A 4 16.17 -10.26 11.82
CA ALA A 4 15.23 -11.34 11.56
C ALA A 4 14.04 -10.89 10.71
N GLU A 5 13.49 -9.69 10.97
CA GLU A 5 12.43 -9.11 10.15
C GLU A 5 12.88 -8.83 8.72
N LYS A 6 14.10 -8.32 8.51
CA LYS A 6 14.67 -8.12 7.17
C LYS A 6 14.87 -9.43 6.42
N VAL A 7 15.38 -10.47 7.08
CA VAL A 7 15.54 -11.79 6.47
C VAL A 7 14.18 -12.36 6.08
N ARG A 8 13.17 -12.22 6.94
CA ARG A 8 11.80 -12.66 6.64
C ARG A 8 11.21 -11.88 5.47
N ASP A 9 11.44 -10.56 5.40
CA ASP A 9 11.02 -9.72 4.29
C ASP A 9 11.59 -10.21 2.95
N VAL A 10 12.90 -10.49 2.91
CA VAL A 10 13.57 -11.05 1.72
C VAL A 10 13.04 -12.44 1.37
N LEU A 11 12.93 -13.35 2.33
CA LEU A 11 12.46 -14.72 2.05
C LEU A 11 11.01 -14.74 1.58
N SER A 12 10.16 -13.91 2.18
CA SER A 12 8.76 -13.79 1.77
C SER A 12 8.64 -13.31 0.33
N ALA A 13 9.59 -12.51 -0.19
CA ALA A 13 9.56 -12.00 -1.56
C ALA A 13 9.53 -13.11 -2.61
N PHE A 14 10.09 -14.28 -2.29
CA PHE A 14 10.05 -15.47 -3.16
C PHE A 14 8.72 -16.23 -3.10
N SER A 15 7.88 -15.98 -2.11
CA SER A 15 6.51 -16.51 -2.05
C SER A 15 5.56 -15.60 -2.82
N SER A 16 4.69 -16.14 -3.66
CA SER A 16 3.77 -15.33 -4.47
C SER A 16 2.59 -14.73 -3.68
N LYS A 17 2.24 -15.29 -2.53
CA LYS A 17 0.98 -14.97 -1.84
C LYS A 17 1.17 -14.48 -0.40
N VAL A 18 2.30 -14.79 0.23
CA VAL A 18 2.50 -14.57 1.67
C VAL A 18 3.22 -13.26 1.90
N LEU A 19 2.70 -12.45 2.81
CA LEU A 19 3.35 -11.22 3.26
C LEU A 19 4.39 -11.52 4.36
N PRO A 20 5.39 -10.64 4.57
CA PRO A 20 6.45 -10.86 5.55
C PRO A 20 5.95 -11.13 6.97
N GLU A 21 4.86 -10.48 7.37
CA GLU A 21 4.25 -10.62 8.70
C GLU A 21 3.60 -12.00 8.91
N ASP A 22 3.19 -12.63 7.81
CA ASP A 22 2.53 -13.94 7.79
C ASP A 22 3.48 -15.06 7.38
N PHE A 23 4.70 -14.70 6.91
CA PHE A 23 5.68 -15.66 6.45
C PHE A 23 6.33 -16.36 7.64
N ARG A 24 6.17 -17.69 7.72
CA ARG A 24 6.86 -18.55 8.66
C ARG A 24 6.98 -17.93 10.06
N ARG A 25 5.85 -17.71 10.71
CA ARG A 25 5.78 -17.17 12.09
C ARG A 25 6.46 -18.03 13.12
N ASP A 26 6.67 -19.31 12.79
CA ASP A 26 7.44 -20.27 13.57
C ASP A 26 8.94 -19.95 13.63
N LEU A 27 9.47 -19.20 12.66
CA LEU A 27 10.87 -18.80 12.62
C LEU A 27 11.10 -17.59 13.53
N VAL A 28 11.44 -17.88 14.78
CA VAL A 28 11.76 -16.86 15.79
C VAL A 28 13.29 -16.81 15.98
N GLU A 29 13.82 -15.57 16.10
CA GLU A 29 15.21 -15.36 16.49
C GLU A 29 15.39 -15.80 17.96
N THR A 30 16.06 -16.91 18.16
CA THR A 30 16.46 -17.32 19.51
C THR A 30 17.70 -16.52 19.88
N THR A 31 17.50 -15.52 20.74
CA THR A 31 18.57 -14.72 21.33
C THR A 31 19.61 -15.58 22.03
N ALA A 32 20.90 -15.30 21.79
CA ALA A 32 22.04 -15.60 22.64
C ALA A 32 22.92 -16.81 22.34
N GLN A 33 22.72 -17.58 21.31
CA GLN A 33 23.73 -18.58 20.91
C GLN A 33 24.23 -18.28 19.50
N THR A 34 25.51 -17.90 19.40
CA THR A 34 26.24 -17.93 18.12
C THR A 34 26.22 -19.36 17.60
N ARG A 35 25.47 -19.60 16.53
CA ARG A 35 25.40 -20.90 15.88
C ARG A 35 26.46 -20.98 14.79
N THR A 36 27.13 -22.15 14.71
CA THR A 36 27.96 -22.41 13.52
C THR A 36 27.07 -22.68 12.30
N PRO A 37 27.58 -22.51 11.05
CA PRO A 37 26.81 -22.82 9.85
C PRO A 37 26.15 -24.19 9.85
N GLU A 38 26.85 -25.22 10.41
CA GLU A 38 26.33 -26.56 10.51
C GLU A 38 25.15 -26.68 11.47
N GLN A 39 25.15 -25.87 12.56
CA GLN A 39 24.04 -25.80 13.53
C GLN A 39 22.84 -25.01 12.99
N CYS A 40 23.01 -24.24 11.90
CA CYS A 40 21.93 -23.55 11.24
C CYS A 40 21.12 -24.47 10.32
N VAL A 41 21.66 -25.59 9.88
CA VAL A 41 20.99 -26.53 8.97
C VAL A 41 19.78 -27.17 9.68
N VAL A 42 18.60 -27.02 9.05
CA VAL A 42 17.37 -27.69 9.46
C VAL A 42 17.02 -28.71 8.40
N GLN A 43 17.18 -30.01 8.78
CA GLN A 43 16.98 -31.09 7.82
C GLN A 43 15.58 -31.04 7.20
N GLY A 44 15.53 -30.98 5.89
CA GLY A 44 14.27 -30.93 5.12
C GLY A 44 13.56 -29.56 5.08
N ASP A 45 14.10 -28.54 5.76
CA ASP A 45 13.51 -27.19 5.79
C ASP A 45 14.52 -26.15 5.28
N PHE A 46 14.44 -25.88 3.98
CA PHE A 46 15.33 -24.92 3.32
C PHE A 46 15.13 -23.50 3.85
N GLU A 47 13.87 -23.06 4.04
CA GLU A 47 13.57 -21.70 4.48
C GLU A 47 14.08 -21.46 5.91
N ALA A 48 13.87 -22.43 6.82
CA ALA A 48 14.40 -22.34 8.18
C ALA A 48 15.92 -22.33 8.21
N THR A 49 16.56 -23.14 7.36
CA THR A 49 18.02 -23.16 7.22
C THR A 49 18.56 -21.82 6.76
N ILE A 50 18.02 -21.25 5.67
CA ILE A 50 18.44 -19.95 5.15
C ILE A 50 18.15 -18.83 6.15
N PHE A 51 16.99 -18.86 6.81
CA PHE A 51 16.65 -17.88 7.85
C PHE A 51 17.70 -17.88 8.96
N ARG A 52 18.03 -19.05 9.52
CA ARG A 52 19.01 -19.18 10.59
C ARG A 52 20.41 -18.75 10.15
N LEU A 53 20.85 -19.18 8.96
CA LEU A 53 22.14 -18.76 8.41
C LEU A 53 22.20 -17.23 8.28
N ALA A 54 21.21 -16.60 7.67
CA ALA A 54 21.20 -15.17 7.46
C ALA A 54 21.06 -14.35 8.76
N VAL A 55 20.42 -14.91 9.79
CA VAL A 55 20.34 -14.25 11.11
C VAL A 55 21.67 -14.30 11.85
N HIS A 56 22.46 -15.38 11.71
CA HIS A 56 23.69 -15.61 12.50
C HIS A 56 24.98 -15.24 11.74
N ASP A 57 24.98 -15.24 10.41
CA ASP A 57 26.16 -14.96 9.58
C ASP A 57 26.00 -13.63 8.82
N ASP A 58 26.94 -12.68 9.06
CA ASP A 58 26.92 -11.35 8.45
C ASP A 58 27.16 -11.40 6.94
N SER A 59 27.94 -12.35 6.46
CA SER A 59 28.26 -12.48 5.03
C SER A 59 27.03 -12.95 4.25
N VAL A 60 26.30 -13.92 4.79
CA VAL A 60 25.04 -14.42 4.23
C VAL A 60 24.00 -13.32 4.24
N PHE A 61 23.81 -12.63 5.37
CA PHE A 61 22.89 -11.52 5.48
C PHE A 61 23.18 -10.42 4.47
N THR A 62 24.43 -9.99 4.37
CA THR A 62 24.87 -8.96 3.44
C THR A 62 24.64 -9.39 1.98
N SER A 63 24.91 -10.64 1.67
CA SER A 63 24.69 -11.18 0.32
C SER A 63 23.21 -11.23 -0.04
N MET A 64 22.34 -11.62 0.90
CA MET A 64 20.88 -11.58 0.72
C MET A 64 20.38 -10.15 0.48
N CYS A 65 20.83 -9.18 1.28
CA CYS A 65 20.43 -7.77 1.11
C CYS A 65 20.94 -7.16 -0.21
N LYS A 66 22.08 -7.62 -0.72
CA LYS A 66 22.58 -7.23 -2.06
C LYS A 66 21.76 -7.87 -3.18
N ALA A 67 21.40 -9.15 -3.04
CA ALA A 67 20.60 -9.85 -4.03
C ALA A 67 19.16 -9.33 -4.09
N MET A 68 18.60 -8.93 -2.95
CA MET A 68 17.25 -8.37 -2.83
C MET A 68 17.32 -7.01 -2.08
N PRO A 69 17.51 -5.91 -2.80
CA PRO A 69 17.56 -4.57 -2.20
C PRO A 69 16.23 -4.18 -1.55
N SER A 70 16.31 -3.34 -0.52
CA SER A 70 15.12 -2.88 0.24
C SER A 70 14.04 -2.25 -0.63
N GLY A 71 14.43 -1.57 -1.73
CA GLY A 71 13.47 -1.02 -2.70
C GLY A 71 12.68 -2.11 -3.45
N ALA A 72 13.34 -3.22 -3.82
CA ALA A 72 12.67 -4.35 -4.44
C ALA A 72 11.72 -5.05 -3.45
N CYS A 73 12.16 -5.27 -2.20
CA CYS A 73 11.29 -5.81 -1.15
C CYS A 73 10.06 -4.93 -0.92
N ALA A 74 10.23 -3.60 -0.89
CA ALA A 74 9.13 -2.65 -0.73
C ALA A 74 8.13 -2.74 -1.89
N ALA A 75 8.61 -2.75 -3.14
CA ALA A 75 7.76 -2.87 -4.32
C ALA A 75 6.97 -4.19 -4.29
N ILE A 76 7.64 -5.32 -4.06
CA ILE A 76 7.01 -6.64 -3.97
C ILE A 76 5.97 -6.69 -2.86
N TYR A 77 6.25 -6.07 -1.70
CA TYR A 77 5.31 -6.00 -0.59
C TYR A 77 4.00 -5.34 -1.00
N PHE A 78 4.07 -4.13 -1.54
CA PHE A 78 2.87 -3.37 -1.91
C PHE A 78 2.12 -3.98 -3.10
N ASP A 79 2.82 -4.59 -4.05
CA ASP A 79 2.18 -5.35 -5.14
C ASP A 79 1.41 -6.56 -4.60
N LYS A 80 1.95 -7.28 -3.62
CA LYS A 80 1.24 -8.38 -2.96
C LYS A 80 0.01 -7.91 -2.19
N VAL A 81 0.13 -6.80 -1.46
CA VAL A 81 -1.02 -6.22 -0.74
C VAL A 81 -2.11 -5.84 -1.73
N GLN A 82 -1.76 -5.17 -2.84
CA GLN A 82 -2.73 -4.84 -3.89
C GLN A 82 -3.41 -6.08 -4.46
N GLU A 83 -2.64 -7.13 -4.73
CA GLU A 83 -3.20 -8.37 -5.27
C GLU A 83 -4.12 -9.08 -4.27
N GLN A 84 -3.78 -9.08 -2.96
CA GLN A 84 -4.66 -9.61 -1.92
C GLN A 84 -5.98 -8.84 -1.85
N LEU A 85 -5.91 -7.50 -1.88
CA LEU A 85 -7.10 -6.64 -1.87
C LEU A 85 -7.97 -6.83 -3.11
N ARG A 86 -7.33 -6.91 -4.28
CA ARG A 86 -8.04 -7.17 -5.53
C ARG A 86 -8.78 -8.51 -5.49
N ARG A 87 -8.15 -9.54 -4.94
CA ARG A 87 -8.78 -10.87 -4.75
C ARG A 87 -9.92 -10.81 -3.75
N LEU A 88 -9.72 -10.17 -2.61
CA LEU A 88 -10.77 -10.01 -1.60
C LEU A 88 -12.02 -9.37 -2.20
N LEU A 89 -11.86 -8.28 -2.95
CA LEU A 89 -12.97 -7.59 -3.59
C LEU A 89 -13.61 -8.43 -4.71
N ALA A 90 -12.81 -9.14 -5.51
CA ALA A 90 -13.33 -10.02 -6.57
C ALA A 90 -14.08 -11.24 -5.99
N ASP A 91 -13.61 -11.80 -4.90
CA ASP A 91 -14.26 -12.89 -4.19
C ASP A 91 -15.57 -12.45 -3.56
N PHE A 92 -15.60 -11.24 -3.01
CA PHE A 92 -16.83 -10.64 -2.50
C PHE A 92 -17.84 -10.36 -3.62
N ASP A 93 -17.38 -9.78 -4.74
CA ASP A 93 -18.23 -9.55 -5.92
C ASP A 93 -18.84 -10.87 -6.43
N ARG A 94 -18.04 -11.93 -6.51
CA ARG A 94 -18.51 -13.26 -6.89
C ARG A 94 -19.53 -13.82 -5.91
N TYR A 95 -19.24 -13.71 -4.61
CA TYR A 95 -20.16 -14.16 -3.56
C TYR A 95 -21.52 -13.45 -3.66
N CYS A 96 -21.50 -12.13 -3.86
CA CYS A 96 -22.73 -11.36 -4.05
C CYS A 96 -23.51 -11.76 -5.29
N ALA A 97 -22.81 -12.14 -6.37
CA ALA A 97 -23.44 -12.58 -7.62
C ALA A 97 -24.00 -14.01 -7.55
N THR A 98 -23.34 -14.93 -6.86
CA THR A 98 -23.66 -16.37 -6.92
C THR A 98 -24.18 -16.94 -5.59
N GLY A 99 -23.94 -16.26 -4.46
CA GLY A 99 -24.17 -16.80 -3.12
C GLY A 99 -23.17 -17.89 -2.70
N GLU A 100 -22.19 -18.20 -3.55
CA GLU A 100 -21.20 -19.25 -3.30
C GLU A 100 -19.88 -18.65 -2.80
N ARG A 101 -19.39 -19.18 -1.68
CA ARG A 101 -18.08 -18.79 -1.15
C ARG A 101 -16.96 -19.44 -1.96
N PRO A 102 -15.87 -18.70 -2.31
CA PRO A 102 -14.71 -19.28 -2.98
C PRO A 102 -14.10 -20.43 -2.16
N ALA A 103 -13.79 -21.53 -2.83
CA ALA A 103 -13.26 -22.75 -2.20
C ALA A 103 -11.90 -22.57 -1.50
N ASP A 104 -11.12 -21.55 -1.90
CA ASP A 104 -9.77 -21.25 -1.40
C ASP A 104 -9.73 -20.35 -0.14
N SER A 105 -10.88 -19.95 0.40
CA SER A 105 -10.88 -19.12 1.61
C SER A 105 -10.43 -19.99 2.81
N SER A 106 -9.21 -19.72 3.28
CA SER A 106 -8.54 -20.42 4.38
C SER A 106 -9.19 -20.22 5.76
N SER A 107 -10.32 -19.54 5.82
CA SER A 107 -11.09 -19.40 7.06
C SER A 107 -11.93 -20.66 7.31
N PRO A 108 -11.84 -21.30 8.47
CA PRO A 108 -12.47 -22.57 8.77
C PRO A 108 -14.00 -22.52 8.93
N GLY A 109 -14.63 -21.38 8.69
CA GLY A 109 -16.07 -21.19 8.81
C GLY A 109 -16.78 -21.48 7.49
N ARG A 110 -17.68 -22.46 7.45
CA ARG A 110 -18.69 -22.65 6.40
C ARG A 110 -19.78 -21.56 6.43
N GLY A 111 -19.41 -20.32 6.79
CA GLY A 111 -20.30 -19.18 6.92
C GLY A 111 -20.38 -18.34 5.64
N ARG A 112 -21.36 -17.45 5.63
CA ARG A 112 -21.49 -16.37 4.63
C ARG A 112 -20.24 -15.49 4.68
N LEU A 113 -19.84 -14.92 3.54
CA LEU A 113 -18.85 -13.84 3.51
C LEU A 113 -19.60 -12.55 3.89
N GLU A 114 -19.64 -12.23 5.19
CA GLU A 114 -20.36 -11.07 5.69
C GLU A 114 -19.68 -9.78 5.25
N VAL A 115 -20.47 -8.75 4.93
CA VAL A 115 -19.94 -7.43 4.52
C VAL A 115 -19.03 -6.86 5.59
N ASP A 116 -19.39 -7.03 6.86
CA ASP A 116 -18.57 -6.58 8.00
C ASP A 116 -17.19 -7.27 8.05
N GLU A 117 -17.11 -8.56 7.70
CA GLU A 117 -15.84 -9.26 7.61
C GLU A 117 -14.94 -8.63 6.53
N VAL A 118 -15.51 -8.33 5.36
CA VAL A 118 -14.79 -7.67 4.26
C VAL A 118 -14.36 -6.25 4.65
N VAL A 119 -15.24 -5.49 5.32
CA VAL A 119 -14.93 -4.14 5.83
C VAL A 119 -13.76 -4.19 6.81
N GLN A 120 -13.79 -5.13 7.76
CA GLN A 120 -12.69 -5.29 8.72
C GLN A 120 -11.38 -5.68 8.04
N GLN A 121 -11.41 -6.58 7.06
CA GLN A 121 -10.22 -6.96 6.30
C GLN A 121 -9.66 -5.79 5.47
N LEU A 122 -10.52 -4.96 4.89
CA LEU A 122 -10.11 -3.76 4.17
C LEU A 122 -9.48 -2.73 5.11
N ARG A 123 -10.11 -2.43 6.25
CA ARG A 123 -9.55 -1.53 7.27
C ARG A 123 -8.21 -2.04 7.81
N TYR A 124 -8.13 -3.33 8.12
CA TYR A 124 -6.88 -3.95 8.54
C TYR A 124 -5.77 -3.82 7.49
N SER A 125 -6.11 -4.02 6.21
CA SER A 125 -5.15 -3.87 5.12
C SER A 125 -4.66 -2.43 4.95
N VAL A 126 -5.55 -1.43 5.10
CA VAL A 126 -5.18 -0.01 5.09
C VAL A 126 -4.23 0.31 6.26
N SER A 127 -4.55 -0.15 7.47
CA SER A 127 -3.68 0.03 8.64
C SER A 127 -2.30 -0.65 8.44
N ARG A 128 -2.25 -1.83 7.82
CA ARG A 128 -0.99 -2.50 7.46
C ARG A 128 -0.18 -1.70 6.46
N ILE A 129 -0.82 -1.18 5.40
CA ILE A 129 -0.15 -0.31 4.43
C ILE A 129 0.44 0.89 5.17
N HIS A 130 -0.35 1.58 5.99
CA HIS A 130 0.08 2.74 6.76
C HIS A 130 1.30 2.44 7.64
N ALA A 131 1.24 1.39 8.45
CA ALA A 131 2.36 0.98 9.31
C ALA A 131 3.63 0.63 8.50
N ASN A 132 3.47 0.07 7.31
CA ASN A 132 4.58 -0.35 6.46
C ASN A 132 5.22 0.77 5.63
N ILE A 133 4.59 1.95 5.51
CA ILE A 133 5.20 3.13 4.87
C ILE A 133 6.50 3.49 5.58
N ALA A 134 6.43 3.72 6.89
CA ALA A 134 7.60 4.09 7.70
C ALA A 134 8.66 2.97 7.76
N LEU A 135 8.22 1.71 7.86
CA LEU A 135 9.13 0.56 7.94
C LEU A 135 9.95 0.36 6.66
N ARG A 136 9.43 0.76 5.51
CA ARG A 136 10.05 0.59 4.19
C ARG A 136 10.58 1.90 3.59
N ALA A 137 10.62 2.98 4.37
CA ALA A 137 11.21 4.23 3.92
C ALA A 137 12.67 4.02 3.49
N PRO A 138 13.15 4.73 2.44
CA PRO A 138 12.43 5.72 1.63
C PRO A 138 11.68 5.13 0.42
N TYR A 139 11.67 3.81 0.23
CA TYR A 139 11.22 3.17 -1.02
C TYR A 139 9.74 2.77 -1.03
N GLY A 140 9.05 2.83 0.10
CA GLY A 140 7.70 2.25 0.24
C GLY A 140 6.56 3.17 -0.19
N SER A 141 6.79 4.48 -0.26
CA SER A 141 5.73 5.48 -0.37
C SER A 141 4.99 5.45 -1.72
N GLU A 142 5.70 5.23 -2.83
CA GLU A 142 5.07 5.15 -4.16
C GLU A 142 4.14 3.92 -4.28
N GLY A 143 4.62 2.75 -3.85
CA GLY A 143 3.81 1.52 -3.84
C GLY A 143 2.60 1.63 -2.93
N ALA A 144 2.77 2.26 -1.74
CA ALA A 144 1.68 2.53 -0.82
C ALA A 144 0.65 3.50 -1.41
N ALA A 145 1.09 4.58 -2.07
CA ALA A 145 0.21 5.54 -2.74
C ALA A 145 -0.66 4.83 -3.79
N LYS A 146 -0.03 4.02 -4.64
CA LYS A 146 -0.73 3.22 -5.65
C LYS A 146 -1.78 2.30 -5.02
N ALA A 147 -1.41 1.58 -3.95
CA ALA A 147 -2.32 0.67 -3.26
C ALA A 147 -3.52 1.41 -2.65
N LEU A 148 -3.28 2.49 -1.89
CA LEU A 148 -4.32 3.25 -1.21
C LEU A 148 -5.27 3.94 -2.19
N VAL A 149 -4.75 4.56 -3.26
CA VAL A 149 -5.58 5.19 -4.29
C VAL A 149 -6.43 4.15 -5.01
N SER A 150 -5.87 2.96 -5.32
CA SER A 150 -6.63 1.88 -5.97
C SER A 150 -7.74 1.32 -5.09
N ILE A 151 -7.52 1.22 -3.76
CA ILE A 151 -8.57 0.83 -2.81
C ILE A 151 -9.69 1.87 -2.80
N LEU A 152 -9.32 3.14 -2.65
CA LEU A 152 -10.31 4.23 -2.58
C LEU A 152 -11.14 4.30 -3.86
N GLU A 153 -10.50 4.13 -5.03
CA GLU A 153 -11.21 4.06 -6.32
C GLU A 153 -12.18 2.89 -6.38
N ALA A 154 -11.73 1.70 -5.97
CA ALA A 154 -12.54 0.50 -5.99
C ALA A 154 -13.77 0.63 -5.08
N ILE A 155 -13.64 1.25 -3.91
CA ILE A 155 -14.77 1.47 -3.00
C ILE A 155 -15.67 2.61 -3.50
N ALA A 156 -15.11 3.71 -4.00
CA ALA A 156 -15.89 4.82 -4.56
C ALA A 156 -16.78 4.39 -5.75
N ALA A 157 -16.38 3.37 -6.49
CA ALA A 157 -17.15 2.82 -7.59
C ALA A 157 -18.33 1.94 -7.14
N ARG A 158 -18.38 1.52 -5.88
CA ARG A 158 -19.35 0.51 -5.38
C ARG A 158 -20.67 1.07 -4.86
N ASN A 159 -20.83 2.39 -4.79
CA ASN A 159 -22.12 2.96 -4.36
C ASN A 159 -23.28 2.70 -5.35
N LYS A 160 -22.95 2.40 -6.61
CA LYS A 160 -23.97 1.95 -7.57
C LYS A 160 -24.68 0.66 -7.14
N ASP A 161 -24.11 -0.01 -6.15
CA ASP A 161 -24.59 -1.28 -5.64
C ASP A 161 -25.88 -1.13 -4.81
N ALA A 162 -26.14 0.08 -4.30
CA ALA A 162 -27.38 0.45 -3.61
C ALA A 162 -28.49 0.91 -4.56
N LEU A 163 -28.18 1.16 -5.85
CA LEU A 163 -29.14 1.66 -6.83
C LEU A 163 -29.85 0.51 -7.57
N GLU A 164 -31.11 0.74 -7.94
CA GLU A 164 -31.92 -0.21 -8.72
C GLU A 164 -31.18 -0.71 -9.96
N GLY A 165 -31.10 -2.01 -10.10
CA GLY A 165 -30.51 -2.66 -11.27
C GLY A 165 -29.13 -3.23 -11.10
N ASN A 166 -28.49 -3.06 -9.95
CA ASN A 166 -27.22 -3.66 -9.64
C ASN A 166 -27.37 -5.17 -9.31
N ALA A 167 -26.38 -5.96 -9.69
CA ALA A 167 -26.33 -7.39 -9.36
C ALA A 167 -26.38 -7.63 -7.83
N TRP A 168 -25.87 -6.71 -7.04
CA TRP A 168 -25.87 -6.71 -5.58
C TRP A 168 -27.28 -6.59 -4.97
N GLY A 169 -28.17 -5.80 -5.57
CA GLY A 169 -29.55 -5.65 -5.12
C GLY A 169 -30.46 -6.85 -5.43
N ARG A 170 -29.97 -7.81 -6.23
CA ARG A 170 -30.75 -9.00 -6.61
C ARG A 170 -30.57 -10.19 -5.67
N ALA A 171 -29.49 -10.25 -4.90
CA ALA A 171 -29.26 -11.30 -3.93
C ALA A 171 -29.93 -10.92 -2.60
N SER A 172 -31.23 -11.12 -2.47
CA SER A 172 -31.94 -11.00 -1.20
C SER A 172 -31.44 -12.11 -0.27
N PHE A 173 -30.50 -11.78 0.58
CA PHE A 173 -30.21 -12.60 1.75
C PHE A 173 -31.34 -12.36 2.77
N HIS A 174 -32.08 -13.39 3.14
CA HIS A 174 -33.13 -13.28 4.12
C HIS A 174 -32.61 -12.62 5.40
N GLY A 175 -33.10 -11.42 5.75
CA GLY A 175 -32.91 -10.76 7.02
C GLY A 175 -31.77 -9.73 7.08
N GLU A 176 -31.13 -9.38 5.98
CA GLU A 176 -30.15 -8.30 5.94
C GLU A 176 -30.76 -7.03 5.33
N ASP A 177 -30.50 -5.90 5.97
CA ASP A 177 -30.84 -4.58 5.47
C ASP A 177 -29.96 -4.24 4.24
N GLU A 178 -30.52 -3.61 3.21
CA GLU A 178 -29.77 -3.22 2.00
C GLU A 178 -28.57 -2.30 2.34
N ASP A 179 -28.72 -1.44 3.34
CA ASP A 179 -27.66 -0.54 3.79
C ASP A 179 -26.48 -1.28 4.44
N GLN A 180 -26.73 -2.42 5.09
CA GLN A 180 -25.69 -3.24 5.72
C GLN A 180 -24.81 -3.99 4.72
N ARG A 181 -25.18 -4.04 3.45
CA ARG A 181 -24.42 -4.72 2.38
C ARG A 181 -23.51 -3.78 1.61
N ASN A 182 -23.70 -2.50 1.78
CA ASN A 182 -23.00 -1.50 0.97
C ASN A 182 -21.63 -1.20 1.55
N LEU A 183 -20.58 -1.77 0.95
CA LEU A 183 -19.19 -1.47 1.34
C LEU A 183 -18.88 0.03 1.32
N TYR A 184 -19.48 0.78 0.40
CA TYR A 184 -19.32 2.22 0.34
C TYR A 184 -19.83 2.90 1.62
N HIS A 185 -21.06 2.59 2.04
CA HIS A 185 -21.66 3.18 3.25
C HIS A 185 -20.89 2.82 4.52
N LEU A 186 -20.40 1.58 4.63
CA LEU A 186 -19.66 1.13 5.80
C LEU A 186 -18.22 1.69 5.89
N LEU A 187 -17.63 2.09 4.76
CA LEU A 187 -16.24 2.57 4.71
C LEU A 187 -16.13 4.09 4.53
N ILE A 188 -16.99 4.68 3.70
CA ILE A 188 -16.98 6.12 3.41
C ILE A 188 -18.09 6.84 4.18
N GLY A 189 -19.28 6.22 4.27
CA GLY A 189 -20.45 6.79 4.92
C GLY A 189 -21.39 7.53 3.94
N SER A 190 -22.43 8.15 4.50
CA SER A 190 -23.40 9.00 3.78
C SER A 190 -23.45 10.40 4.38
N ASP A 191 -24.07 11.35 3.66
CA ASP A 191 -24.21 12.76 4.07
C ASP A 191 -25.09 12.96 5.31
N ASP A 192 -25.90 11.95 5.67
CA ASP A 192 -26.73 11.95 6.87
C ASP A 192 -25.93 11.55 8.15
N MET A 193 -24.70 11.06 7.97
CA MET A 193 -23.85 10.67 9.10
C MET A 193 -23.04 11.87 9.61
N ASP A 194 -23.31 12.28 10.86
CA ASP A 194 -22.44 13.19 11.59
C ASP A 194 -21.17 12.43 12.00
N LEU A 195 -20.14 12.51 11.16
CA LEU A 195 -18.84 11.97 11.53
C LEU A 195 -18.18 12.86 12.58
N ASP A 196 -17.65 12.23 13.62
CA ASP A 196 -16.79 12.90 14.58
C ASP A 196 -15.63 13.57 13.83
N PRO A 197 -15.34 14.87 14.05
CA PRO A 197 -14.21 15.57 13.45
C PRO A 197 -12.86 14.86 13.63
N GLU A 198 -12.70 14.10 14.70
CA GLU A 198 -11.49 13.35 15.02
C GLU A 198 -11.54 11.88 14.55
N ALA A 199 -12.67 11.43 13.98
CA ALA A 199 -12.79 10.06 13.48
C ALA A 199 -11.77 9.75 12.38
N GLU A 200 -11.18 8.57 12.46
CA GLU A 200 -10.30 8.05 11.42
C GLU A 200 -11.09 7.83 10.11
N LEU A 201 -10.70 8.53 9.06
CA LEU A 201 -11.33 8.41 7.76
C LEU A 201 -10.64 7.32 6.91
N PHE A 202 -11.45 6.37 6.46
CA PHE A 202 -10.99 5.26 5.64
C PHE A 202 -10.06 5.71 4.51
N VAL A 203 -8.85 5.16 4.44
CA VAL A 203 -7.77 5.47 3.48
C VAL A 203 -7.21 6.90 3.58
N ILE A 204 -8.01 7.91 3.91
CA ILE A 204 -7.61 9.32 3.87
C ILE A 204 -6.43 9.57 4.80
N ASP A 205 -6.49 9.08 6.04
CA ASP A 205 -5.42 9.31 7.02
C ASP A 205 -4.12 8.60 6.64
N ALA A 206 -4.23 7.44 6.02
CA ALA A 206 -3.06 6.74 5.46
C ALA A 206 -2.46 7.49 4.26
N LEU A 207 -3.27 8.14 3.42
CA LEU A 207 -2.80 9.00 2.32
C LEU A 207 -2.09 10.26 2.85
N TYR A 208 -2.53 10.83 3.97
CA TYR A 208 -1.85 11.97 4.60
C TYR A 208 -0.47 11.63 5.16
N ALA A 209 -0.20 10.37 5.47
CA ALA A 209 1.12 9.91 5.92
C ALA A 209 2.16 9.80 4.78
N LEU A 210 1.72 9.92 3.52
CA LEU A 210 2.59 9.83 2.36
C LEU A 210 3.24 11.17 2.03
N PRO A 211 4.45 11.16 1.42
CA PRO A 211 5.02 12.34 0.79
C PRO A 211 4.07 12.88 -0.30
N LEU A 212 3.78 14.18 -0.26
CA LEU A 212 2.87 14.81 -1.22
C LEU A 212 3.36 14.69 -2.68
N SER A 213 4.69 14.61 -2.88
CA SER A 213 5.31 14.38 -4.19
C SER A 213 4.84 13.08 -4.84
N ASP A 214 4.65 12.04 -4.02
CA ASP A 214 4.28 10.70 -4.52
C ASP A 214 2.79 10.62 -4.86
N LEU A 215 2.00 11.54 -4.30
CA LEU A 215 0.58 11.70 -4.63
C LEU A 215 0.36 12.55 -5.89
N ALA A 216 1.33 13.32 -6.33
CA ALA A 216 1.20 14.25 -7.46
C ALA A 216 0.74 13.53 -8.75
N GLN A 217 1.27 12.35 -9.02
CA GLN A 217 0.88 11.55 -10.19
C GLN A 217 -0.57 11.03 -10.14
N TYR A 218 -1.17 10.98 -8.94
CA TYR A 218 -2.53 10.49 -8.72
C TYR A 218 -3.57 11.61 -8.62
N ILE A 219 -3.19 12.89 -8.72
CA ILE A 219 -4.10 14.03 -8.63
C ILE A 219 -5.31 13.90 -9.57
N PRO A 220 -5.15 13.58 -10.88
CA PRO A 220 -6.30 13.45 -11.78
C PRO A 220 -7.28 12.36 -11.30
N LYS A 221 -6.74 11.25 -10.80
CA LYS A 221 -7.53 10.13 -10.28
C LYS A 221 -8.23 10.46 -8.97
N LEU A 222 -7.55 11.16 -8.06
CA LEU A 222 -8.15 11.62 -6.80
C LEU A 222 -9.28 12.65 -7.05
N LEU A 223 -9.16 13.50 -8.07
CA LEU A 223 -10.23 14.41 -8.50
C LEU A 223 -11.43 13.64 -9.06
N GLU A 224 -11.19 12.60 -9.87
CA GLU A 224 -12.26 11.73 -10.38
C GLU A 224 -12.97 10.99 -9.23
N ILE A 225 -12.21 10.43 -8.29
CA ILE A 225 -12.76 9.78 -7.10
C ILE A 225 -13.60 10.76 -6.30
N ARG A 226 -13.07 11.98 -6.04
CA ARG A 226 -13.79 13.01 -5.31
C ARG A 226 -15.11 13.36 -5.98
N SER A 227 -15.13 13.53 -7.30
CA SER A 227 -16.36 13.78 -8.05
C SER A 227 -17.38 12.63 -7.91
N LYS A 228 -16.91 11.38 -7.96
CA LYS A 228 -17.78 10.20 -7.79
C LYS A 228 -18.40 10.14 -6.38
N ILE A 229 -17.59 10.34 -5.33
CA ILE A 229 -18.11 10.27 -3.96
C ILE A 229 -18.99 11.47 -3.60
N GLU A 230 -18.79 12.64 -4.24
CA GLU A 230 -19.65 13.81 -4.09
C GLU A 230 -21.05 13.53 -4.69
N VAL A 231 -21.11 12.96 -5.89
CA VAL A 231 -22.37 12.49 -6.51
C VAL A 231 -23.05 11.42 -5.65
N ASN A 232 -22.26 10.56 -5.01
CA ASN A 232 -22.72 9.49 -4.15
C ASN A 232 -23.02 9.95 -2.71
N ARG A 233 -23.10 11.25 -2.46
CA ARG A 233 -23.46 11.85 -1.16
C ARG A 233 -22.56 11.40 0.00
N ALA A 234 -21.24 11.41 -0.22
CA ALA A 234 -20.29 11.17 0.86
C ALA A 234 -20.41 12.23 1.97
N PRO A 235 -20.05 11.90 3.24
CA PRO A 235 -20.03 12.86 4.33
C PRO A 235 -19.19 14.08 3.98
N LYS A 236 -19.68 15.26 4.35
CA LYS A 236 -19.00 16.55 4.06
C LYS A 236 -17.57 16.56 4.55
N GLN A 237 -17.31 15.99 5.72
CA GLN A 237 -15.97 15.93 6.29
C GLN A 237 -15.00 15.09 5.44
N PHE A 238 -15.46 13.95 4.91
CA PHE A 238 -14.66 13.14 4.00
C PHE A 238 -14.26 13.94 2.75
N LEU A 239 -15.22 14.66 2.13
CA LEU A 239 -14.99 15.50 0.96
C LEU A 239 -14.03 16.66 1.27
N ILE A 240 -14.16 17.32 2.43
CA ILE A 240 -13.28 18.41 2.86
C ILE A 240 -11.85 17.91 3.02
N ARG A 241 -11.63 16.80 3.73
CA ARG A 241 -10.28 16.24 3.95
C ARG A 241 -9.65 15.74 2.65
N LEU A 242 -10.38 15.02 1.82
CA LEU A 242 -9.88 14.60 0.51
C LEU A 242 -9.54 15.81 -0.37
N GLY A 243 -10.39 16.83 -0.39
CA GLY A 243 -10.14 18.08 -1.14
C GLY A 243 -8.92 18.85 -0.60
N ALA A 244 -8.67 18.84 0.71
CA ALA A 244 -7.48 19.44 1.30
C ALA A 244 -6.19 18.67 0.90
N LEU A 245 -6.23 17.35 0.91
CA LEU A 245 -5.13 16.49 0.46
C LEU A 245 -4.75 16.76 -0.99
N ILE A 246 -5.75 16.83 -1.88
CA ILE A 246 -5.55 17.13 -3.31
C ILE A 246 -4.87 18.48 -3.48
N ARG A 247 -5.38 19.55 -2.85
CA ARG A 247 -4.77 20.89 -2.93
C ARG A 247 -3.34 20.93 -2.43
N GLN A 248 -3.03 20.20 -1.36
CA GLN A 248 -1.65 20.09 -0.84
C GLN A 248 -0.73 19.39 -1.85
N ALA A 249 -1.21 18.30 -2.47
CA ALA A 249 -0.44 17.57 -3.50
C ALA A 249 -0.22 18.45 -4.76
N GLU A 250 -1.22 19.21 -5.20
CA GLU A 250 -1.11 20.20 -6.30
C GLU A 250 -0.05 21.26 -5.99
N SER A 251 -0.09 21.82 -4.77
CA SER A 251 0.87 22.83 -4.33
C SER A 251 2.30 22.28 -4.31
N ALA A 252 2.48 21.04 -3.84
CA ALA A 252 3.78 20.38 -3.82
C ALA A 252 4.30 20.08 -5.24
N ALA A 253 3.42 19.66 -6.15
CA ALA A 253 3.75 19.43 -7.56
C ALA A 253 4.19 20.74 -8.26
N ALA A 254 3.49 21.84 -8.02
CA ALA A 254 3.82 23.16 -8.57
C ALA A 254 5.17 23.69 -8.04
N ALA A 255 5.45 23.50 -6.74
CA ALA A 255 6.72 23.87 -6.13
C ALA A 255 7.90 23.07 -6.72
N SER A 256 7.72 21.79 -6.98
CA SER A 256 8.74 20.94 -7.60
C SER A 256 9.02 21.35 -9.06
N ALA A 257 8.00 21.75 -9.82
CA ALA A 257 8.13 22.21 -11.20
C ALA A 257 8.87 23.57 -11.29
N SER A 258 8.62 24.48 -10.35
CA SER A 258 9.26 25.80 -10.31
C SER A 258 10.73 25.73 -9.89
N GLY A 259 11.11 24.79 -9.02
CA GLY A 259 12.50 24.59 -8.58
C GLY A 259 13.45 24.11 -9.69
N GLN A 260 12.95 23.42 -10.71
CA GLN A 260 13.78 22.92 -11.82
C GLN A 260 14.12 24.01 -12.87
N MET A 261 13.40 25.13 -12.93
CA MET A 261 13.71 26.20 -13.89
C MET A 261 14.82 27.16 -13.41
N GLY A 262 15.31 27.05 -12.18
CA GLY A 262 16.28 27.99 -11.58
C GLY A 262 17.76 27.66 -11.78
N SER A 263 18.15 26.49 -12.27
CA SER A 263 19.57 26.12 -12.46
C SER A 263 20.06 26.37 -13.89
N GLY A 264 19.74 27.52 -14.46
CA GLY A 264 20.38 28.05 -15.66
C GLY A 264 21.85 28.30 -15.37
N GLN A 265 22.68 27.37 -15.76
CA GLN A 265 24.12 27.37 -15.71
C GLN A 265 24.65 28.67 -16.37
N LYS A 266 25.06 29.66 -15.57
CA LYS A 266 25.88 30.77 -16.06
C LYS A 266 27.18 30.18 -16.59
N ARG A 267 27.31 30.08 -17.91
CA ARG A 267 28.59 29.84 -18.58
C ARG A 267 29.56 30.94 -18.17
N PRO A 268 30.74 30.64 -17.66
CA PRO A 268 31.75 31.65 -17.49
C PRO A 268 32.19 32.15 -18.86
N ALA A 269 32.15 33.49 -19.06
CA ALA A 269 32.63 34.13 -20.25
C ALA A 269 34.14 33.82 -20.38
N ALA A 270 34.53 33.17 -21.47
CA ALA A 270 35.89 32.95 -21.83
C ALA A 270 36.56 34.33 -22.15
N GLY A 271 37.32 34.81 -21.18
CA GLY A 271 38.20 35.96 -21.38
C GLY A 271 39.33 35.58 -22.34
N ASN A 272 39.25 36.15 -23.54
CA ASN A 272 40.29 36.08 -24.58
C ASN A 272 41.37 37.08 -24.18
N SER A 273 42.54 36.62 -23.63
CA SER A 273 43.76 37.43 -23.53
C SER A 273 44.86 36.77 -24.37
N GLY A 274 44.94 37.25 -25.61
CA GLY A 274 46.08 37.02 -26.46
C GLY A 274 47.34 37.69 -25.88
N GLY A 275 48.35 36.90 -25.52
CA GLY A 275 49.70 37.33 -25.18
C GLY A 275 50.70 36.63 -26.09
N TYR A 276 51.22 37.33 -27.10
CA TYR A 276 52.33 36.87 -27.93
C TYR A 276 53.65 36.90 -27.15
N PRO A 277 54.49 35.88 -27.20
CA PRO A 277 55.85 36.00 -26.69
C PRO A 277 56.75 36.61 -27.76
N LYS A 278 57.36 37.79 -27.49
CA LYS A 278 58.51 38.35 -28.23
C LYS A 278 59.75 37.48 -28.05
N ARG A 279 60.28 36.99 -29.16
CA ARG A 279 61.67 36.53 -29.27
C ARG A 279 62.61 37.71 -29.21
N SER A 280 63.67 37.63 -28.42
CA SER A 280 64.96 38.34 -28.63
C SER A 280 66.11 37.47 -28.16
N ARG A 281 66.93 37.24 -29.09
CA ARG A 281 68.39 36.98 -29.15
C ARG A 281 69.08 36.26 -27.99
#